data_74141c01b5b593f30eaff24450caa0d1
#
_entry.id   74141c01b5b593f30eaff24450caa0d1
#
_cell.length_a   1.000
_cell.length_b   1.000
_cell.length_c   1.000
_cell.angle_alpha   90.00
_cell.angle_beta   90.00
_cell.angle_gamma   90.00
#
_symmetry.space_group_name_H-M   'P 1'
#
loop_
_entity.id
_entity.type
_entity.pdbx_description
1 polymer ?
#
loop_
_entity_poly.entity_id
_entity_poly.type
_entity_poly.pdbx_seq_one_letter_code
_entity_poly.pdbx_strand_id
1 'polypeptide(L)'
;TTSDRMDEVVRSIIKEKTWNLWVTGIIITDKDLTGQQVMDIPIVANRNTMLQYAIREVVDEVFILIPEEPDEQIQKLVQQFEEMGITVDLNINLYELDVESGSKYLNRIGKYPTITFAQREIPLHMIVLKRLMDILGGIVGLLITAVVTIVLGPMIKLESPGPLFFSQKRVGRNGRIFKIYKFRSMYADAEERKKELMEQNEMDGLMFKMTDDPRITKIGKFIRKTSLDELPQF
;
A
#
# COMPACT_ATOMS: atom_id res chain seq x y z
N THR A 1 2.20 -21.92 6.69
CA THR A 1 2.00 -23.38 6.74
C THR A 1 3.24 -24.11 7.28
N THR A 2 3.19 -25.44 7.45
CA THR A 2 4.29 -26.32 7.88
C THR A 2 5.00 -26.95 6.69
N SER A 3 6.23 -27.42 6.91
CA SER A 3 7.11 -27.98 5.85
C SER A 3 6.55 -29.26 5.20
N ASP A 4 5.79 -30.06 5.95
CA ASP A 4 5.17 -31.31 5.48
C ASP A 4 3.96 -31.07 4.57
N ARG A 5 3.29 -29.92 4.68
CA ARG A 5 2.08 -29.57 3.92
C ARG A 5 2.29 -28.56 2.80
N MET A 6 3.45 -27.90 2.73
CA MET A 6 3.68 -26.82 1.80
C MET A 6 3.41 -27.19 0.34
N ASP A 7 3.86 -28.37 -0.11
CA ASP A 7 3.66 -28.83 -1.50
C ASP A 7 2.19 -29.04 -1.83
N GLU A 8 1.41 -29.64 -0.91
CA GLU A 8 0.00 -29.91 -1.09
C GLU A 8 -0.81 -28.61 -1.11
N VAL A 9 -0.51 -27.69 -0.19
CA VAL A 9 -1.19 -26.39 -0.07
C VAL A 9 -0.96 -25.54 -1.31
N VAL A 10 0.28 -25.36 -1.70
CA VAL A 10 0.66 -24.56 -2.87
C VAL A 10 0.05 -25.15 -4.14
N ARG A 11 0.15 -26.46 -4.33
CA ARG A 11 -0.45 -27.16 -5.49
C ARG A 11 -1.96 -26.98 -5.56
N SER A 12 -2.65 -27.02 -4.41
CA SER A 12 -4.09 -26.83 -4.33
C SER A 12 -4.50 -25.40 -4.73
N ILE A 13 -3.78 -24.38 -4.24
CA ILE A 13 -4.10 -22.98 -4.53
C ILE A 13 -3.85 -22.67 -6.01
N ILE A 14 -2.72 -23.11 -6.58
CA ILE A 14 -2.37 -22.88 -7.98
C ILE A 14 -3.34 -23.61 -8.93
N LYS A 15 -3.74 -24.86 -8.61
CA LYS A 15 -4.59 -25.66 -9.47
C LYS A 15 -6.00 -25.11 -9.62
N GLU A 16 -6.55 -24.54 -8.56
CA GLU A 16 -7.94 -24.07 -8.56
C GLU A 16 -8.11 -22.65 -9.15
N LYS A 17 -7.01 -22.00 -9.61
CA LYS A 17 -7.04 -20.66 -10.22
C LYS A 17 -8.07 -19.73 -9.57
N THR A 18 -7.96 -19.55 -8.25
CA THR A 18 -8.82 -18.60 -7.54
C THR A 18 -8.61 -17.22 -8.15
N TRP A 19 -9.66 -16.63 -8.72
CA TRP A 19 -9.60 -15.36 -9.43
C TRP A 19 -8.99 -14.28 -8.53
N ASN A 20 -7.96 -13.63 -9.03
CA ASN A 20 -7.23 -12.52 -8.38
C ASN A 20 -6.25 -12.86 -7.24
N LEU A 21 -5.93 -14.12 -6.96
CA LEU A 21 -4.88 -14.46 -5.99
C LEU A 21 -3.57 -14.83 -6.69
N TRP A 22 -2.50 -14.17 -6.29
CA TRP A 22 -1.14 -14.46 -6.71
C TRP A 22 -0.31 -14.83 -5.48
N VAL A 23 0.13 -16.07 -5.40
CA VAL A 23 1.02 -16.50 -4.33
C VAL A 23 2.41 -15.94 -4.60
N THR A 24 2.82 -14.95 -3.82
CA THR A 24 4.12 -14.26 -3.97
C THR A 24 5.20 -14.82 -3.06
N GLY A 25 4.83 -15.57 -2.03
CA GLY A 25 5.77 -16.17 -1.10
C GLY A 25 5.13 -17.18 -0.15
N ILE A 26 5.95 -18.01 0.44
CA ILE A 26 5.57 -19.04 1.40
C ILE A 26 6.27 -18.73 2.72
N ILE A 27 5.54 -18.89 3.82
CA ILE A 27 6.07 -18.81 5.19
C ILE A 27 5.99 -20.20 5.81
N ILE A 28 7.13 -20.71 6.29
CA ILE A 28 7.23 -22.00 6.94
C ILE A 28 7.44 -21.79 8.45
N THR A 29 6.58 -22.41 9.25
CA THR A 29 6.54 -22.13 10.71
C THR A 29 7.30 -23.14 11.58
N ASP A 30 7.52 -24.36 11.10
CA ASP A 30 8.15 -25.46 11.82
C ASP A 30 9.67 -25.58 11.57
N LYS A 31 10.17 -25.08 10.44
CA LYS A 31 11.57 -25.12 10.05
C LYS A 31 11.99 -23.83 9.36
N ASP A 32 13.27 -23.50 9.42
CA ASP A 32 13.83 -22.40 8.63
C ASP A 32 14.30 -22.92 7.27
N LEU A 33 13.47 -22.71 6.27
CA LEU A 33 13.73 -23.02 4.86
C LEU A 33 13.81 -21.75 4.01
N THR A 34 14.01 -20.59 4.64
CA THR A 34 14.08 -19.27 3.98
C THR A 34 15.12 -19.28 2.85
N GLY A 35 14.74 -18.79 1.68
CA GLY A 35 15.58 -18.74 0.48
C GLY A 35 15.46 -19.96 -0.44
N GLN A 36 14.74 -21.02 -0.04
CA GLN A 36 14.37 -22.12 -0.94
C GLN A 36 13.11 -21.77 -1.72
N GLN A 37 12.75 -22.61 -2.70
CA GLN A 37 11.58 -22.43 -3.54
C GLN A 37 10.75 -23.72 -3.64
N VAL A 38 9.43 -23.55 -3.76
CA VAL A 38 8.48 -24.63 -4.01
C VAL A 38 7.63 -24.22 -5.22
N MET A 39 7.70 -24.98 -6.31
CA MET A 39 6.96 -24.68 -7.57
C MET A 39 7.18 -23.23 -8.05
N ASP A 40 8.46 -22.79 -8.06
CA ASP A 40 8.87 -21.42 -8.44
C ASP A 40 8.43 -20.32 -7.47
N ILE A 41 7.81 -20.66 -6.33
CA ILE A 41 7.42 -19.69 -5.30
C ILE A 41 8.48 -19.70 -4.18
N PRO A 42 9.06 -18.54 -3.82
CA PRO A 42 10.09 -18.47 -2.81
C PRO A 42 9.53 -18.67 -1.39
N ILE A 43 10.30 -19.34 -0.54
CA ILE A 43 10.08 -19.34 0.91
C ILE A 43 10.73 -18.08 1.45
N VAL A 44 9.89 -17.11 1.86
CA VAL A 44 10.30 -15.72 2.12
C VAL A 44 10.57 -15.44 3.60
N ALA A 45 9.98 -16.22 4.50
CA ALA A 45 10.14 -16.04 5.93
C ALA A 45 9.88 -17.33 6.70
N ASN A 46 10.31 -17.33 7.95
CA ASN A 46 9.97 -18.33 8.96
C ASN A 46 9.08 -17.71 10.05
N ARG A 47 8.73 -18.50 11.08
CA ARG A 47 7.91 -18.06 12.20
C ARG A 47 8.41 -16.79 12.87
N ASN A 48 9.70 -16.60 13.01
CA ASN A 48 10.28 -15.46 13.74
C ASN A 48 10.38 -14.19 12.88
N THR A 49 10.43 -14.34 11.56
CA THR A 49 10.65 -13.23 10.61
C THR A 49 9.41 -12.82 9.83
N MET A 50 8.30 -13.57 9.91
CA MET A 50 7.10 -13.35 9.09
C MET A 50 6.47 -11.97 9.30
N LEU A 51 6.39 -11.46 10.52
CA LEU A 51 5.83 -10.14 10.79
C LEU A 51 6.74 -9.02 10.26
N GLN A 52 8.06 -9.19 10.39
CA GLN A 52 9.01 -8.24 9.82
C GLN A 52 8.96 -8.22 8.29
N TYR A 53 8.77 -9.39 7.68
CA TYR A 53 8.56 -9.50 6.24
C TYR A 53 7.29 -8.75 5.82
N ALA A 54 6.17 -8.98 6.48
CA ALA A 54 4.89 -8.33 6.18
C ALA A 54 4.92 -6.79 6.35
N ILE A 55 5.79 -6.27 7.24
CA ILE A 55 5.98 -4.81 7.39
C ILE A 55 6.81 -4.22 6.23
N ARG A 56 7.79 -4.98 5.70
CA ARG A 56 8.74 -4.48 4.70
C ARG A 56 8.28 -4.68 3.27
N GLU A 57 7.52 -5.72 3.02
CA GLU A 57 7.07 -6.12 1.69
C GLU A 57 5.58 -5.83 1.50
N VAL A 58 5.17 -5.74 0.25
CA VAL A 58 3.77 -5.50 -0.10
C VAL A 58 2.99 -6.80 0.00
N VAL A 59 2.22 -6.95 1.08
CA VAL A 59 1.36 -8.10 1.33
C VAL A 59 -0.09 -7.61 1.44
N ASP A 60 -0.98 -8.12 0.59
CA ASP A 60 -2.41 -7.78 0.62
C ASP A 60 -3.21 -8.78 1.45
N GLU A 61 -2.80 -10.06 1.42
CA GLU A 61 -3.57 -11.16 2.01
C GLU A 61 -2.63 -12.26 2.50
N VAL A 62 -2.95 -12.87 3.63
CA VAL A 62 -2.21 -13.97 4.21
C VAL A 62 -3.14 -15.14 4.44
N PHE A 63 -2.83 -16.30 3.85
CA PHE A 63 -3.52 -17.55 4.10
C PHE A 63 -2.78 -18.35 5.20
N ILE A 64 -3.46 -18.61 6.31
CA ILE A 64 -2.93 -19.35 7.46
C ILE A 64 -3.49 -20.77 7.47
N LEU A 65 -2.58 -21.75 7.40
CA LEU A 65 -2.88 -23.17 7.57
C LEU A 65 -1.78 -23.77 8.47
N ILE A 66 -2.03 -23.84 9.78
CA ILE A 66 -1.13 -24.34 10.80
C ILE A 66 -1.93 -25.26 11.72
N PRO A 67 -1.97 -26.60 11.44
CA PRO A 67 -2.93 -27.51 12.06
C PRO A 67 -2.72 -27.81 13.54
N GLU A 68 -1.50 -27.59 14.06
CA GLU A 68 -1.10 -27.99 15.41
C GLU A 68 -0.81 -26.80 16.34
N GLU A 69 -1.19 -25.59 15.91
CA GLU A 69 -0.98 -24.37 16.68
C GLU A 69 -2.10 -24.19 17.71
N PRO A 70 -1.79 -23.81 18.97
CA PRO A 70 -2.81 -23.42 19.94
C PRO A 70 -3.65 -22.23 19.47
N ASP A 71 -4.96 -22.26 19.68
CA ASP A 71 -5.92 -21.24 19.23
C ASP A 71 -5.53 -19.82 19.68
N GLU A 72 -5.02 -19.64 20.89
CA GLU A 72 -4.55 -18.33 21.40
C GLU A 72 -3.40 -17.74 20.56
N GLN A 73 -2.48 -18.57 20.05
CA GLN A 73 -1.38 -18.12 19.22
C GLN A 73 -1.85 -17.76 17.82
N ILE A 74 -2.79 -18.53 17.28
CA ILE A 74 -3.44 -18.23 15.99
C ILE A 74 -4.22 -16.93 16.09
N GLN A 75 -5.04 -16.73 17.13
CA GLN A 75 -5.79 -15.50 17.36
C GLN A 75 -4.87 -14.27 17.41
N LYS A 76 -3.78 -14.37 18.17
CA LYS A 76 -2.79 -13.28 18.27
C LYS A 76 -2.14 -12.97 16.92
N LEU A 77 -1.85 -13.99 16.13
CA LEU A 77 -1.27 -13.84 14.80
C LEU A 77 -2.25 -13.16 13.83
N VAL A 78 -3.51 -13.58 13.85
CA VAL A 78 -4.59 -12.96 13.07
C VAL A 78 -4.72 -11.48 13.43
N GLN A 79 -4.80 -11.15 14.72
CA GLN A 79 -4.89 -9.77 15.18
C GLN A 79 -3.70 -8.91 14.72
N GLN A 80 -2.48 -9.43 14.79
CA GLN A 80 -1.28 -8.72 14.34
C GLN A 80 -1.32 -8.39 12.85
N PHE A 81 -1.78 -9.29 11.99
CA PHE A 81 -1.94 -9.01 10.57
C PHE A 81 -3.10 -8.05 10.29
N GLU A 82 -4.22 -8.17 11.02
CA GLU A 82 -5.34 -7.22 10.90
C GLU A 82 -4.93 -5.79 11.29
N GLU A 83 -4.14 -5.61 12.36
CA GLU A 83 -3.61 -4.31 12.78
C GLU A 83 -2.70 -3.68 11.71
N MET A 84 -2.03 -4.51 10.89
CA MET A 84 -1.26 -4.05 9.73
C MET A 84 -2.14 -3.75 8.51
N GLY A 85 -3.45 -4.02 8.57
CA GLY A 85 -4.39 -3.86 7.46
C GLY A 85 -4.35 -4.98 6.43
N ILE A 86 -3.73 -6.10 6.74
CA ILE A 86 -3.61 -7.28 5.89
C ILE A 86 -4.84 -8.15 6.08
N THR A 87 -5.44 -8.61 4.97
CA THR A 87 -6.54 -9.58 5.03
C THR A 87 -6.02 -10.95 5.43
N VAL A 88 -6.70 -11.61 6.36
CA VAL A 88 -6.30 -12.94 6.83
C VAL A 88 -7.36 -13.96 6.48
N ASP A 89 -6.95 -15.00 5.76
CA ASP A 89 -7.74 -16.20 5.49
C ASP A 89 -7.23 -17.35 6.36
N LEU A 90 -8.00 -17.69 7.36
CA LEU A 90 -7.66 -18.77 8.27
C LEU A 90 -8.37 -20.05 7.83
N ASN A 91 -7.58 -21.11 7.60
CA ASN A 91 -8.15 -22.44 7.42
C ASN A 91 -8.76 -22.93 8.75
N ILE A 92 -10.02 -23.32 8.70
CA ILE A 92 -10.74 -23.85 9.87
C ILE A 92 -10.70 -25.36 9.82
N ASN A 93 -10.06 -25.96 10.79
CA ASN A 93 -10.53 -27.24 11.30
C ASN A 93 -11.67 -26.93 12.27
N LEU A 94 -12.87 -27.13 11.87
CA LEU A 94 -14.20 -26.84 12.40
C LEU A 94 -14.42 -26.81 13.94
N TYR A 95 -13.53 -26.28 14.75
CA TYR A 95 -13.69 -26.14 16.20
C TYR A 95 -13.40 -24.71 16.64
N GLU A 96 -14.44 -24.08 17.12
CA GLU A 96 -14.55 -22.94 18.06
C GLU A 96 -13.39 -21.91 18.06
N LEU A 97 -13.34 -21.04 17.06
CA LEU A 97 -12.56 -19.80 17.14
C LEU A 97 -13.50 -18.65 17.50
N ASP A 98 -13.44 -18.22 18.74
CA ASP A 98 -14.09 -17.00 19.20
C ASP A 98 -13.15 -15.80 19.02
N VAL A 99 -13.17 -15.20 17.85
CA VAL A 99 -12.40 -13.99 17.53
C VAL A 99 -13.35 -12.80 17.43
N GLU A 100 -13.21 -11.85 18.33
CA GLU A 100 -14.13 -10.72 18.50
C GLU A 100 -13.91 -9.54 17.53
N SER A 101 -13.06 -9.61 16.51
CA SER A 101 -12.76 -8.45 15.69
C SER A 101 -13.13 -8.58 14.21
N GLY A 102 -13.53 -7.46 13.60
CA GLY A 102 -13.75 -7.28 12.17
C GLY A 102 -14.97 -7.96 11.55
N SER A 103 -15.14 -7.79 10.26
CA SER A 103 -16.13 -8.55 9.47
C SER A 103 -15.55 -9.92 9.15
N LYS A 104 -16.32 -10.97 9.51
CA LYS A 104 -15.94 -12.37 9.30
C LYS A 104 -16.87 -12.98 8.26
N TYR A 105 -16.33 -13.64 7.26
CA TYR A 105 -17.13 -14.39 6.30
C TYR A 105 -16.45 -15.69 5.88
N LEU A 106 -17.27 -16.69 5.58
CA LEU A 106 -16.79 -17.97 5.08
C LEU A 106 -16.33 -17.81 3.63
N ASN A 107 -15.14 -18.29 3.34
CA ASN A 107 -14.55 -18.29 2.02
C ASN A 107 -13.95 -19.66 1.70
N ARG A 108 -13.35 -19.81 0.53
CA ARG A 108 -12.62 -21.03 0.15
C ARG A 108 -11.38 -20.67 -0.64
N ILE A 109 -10.22 -21.11 -0.19
CA ILE A 109 -8.97 -20.99 -0.90
C ILE A 109 -8.52 -22.38 -1.35
N GLY A 110 -8.53 -22.60 -2.65
CA GLY A 110 -8.34 -23.93 -3.17
C GLY A 110 -9.40 -24.90 -2.62
N LYS A 111 -8.99 -26.05 -2.11
CA LYS A 111 -9.88 -27.03 -1.47
C LYS A 111 -10.18 -26.73 0.02
N TYR A 112 -9.55 -25.71 0.59
CA TYR A 112 -9.61 -25.43 2.02
C TYR A 112 -10.74 -24.45 2.34
N PRO A 113 -11.70 -24.80 3.23
CA PRO A 113 -12.63 -23.83 3.78
C PRO A 113 -11.86 -22.87 4.70
N THR A 114 -12.15 -21.58 4.60
CA THR A 114 -11.49 -20.54 5.39
C THR A 114 -12.50 -19.60 6.01
N ILE A 115 -12.13 -18.97 7.14
CA ILE A 115 -12.75 -17.73 7.59
C ILE A 115 -11.84 -16.59 7.18
N THR A 116 -12.39 -15.64 6.43
CA THR A 116 -11.70 -14.41 6.07
C THR A 116 -12.02 -13.34 7.11
N PHE A 117 -10.97 -12.75 7.69
CA PHE A 117 -11.05 -11.59 8.56
C PHE A 117 -10.64 -10.37 7.72
N ALA A 118 -11.55 -9.42 7.56
CA ALA A 118 -11.30 -8.20 6.83
C ALA A 118 -11.81 -7.01 7.63
N GLN A 119 -11.14 -5.86 7.54
CA GLN A 119 -11.56 -4.66 8.25
C GLN A 119 -12.96 -4.20 7.83
N ARG A 120 -13.35 -4.44 6.58
CA ARG A 120 -14.69 -4.08 6.08
C ARG A 120 -14.99 -4.79 4.76
N GLU A 121 -16.16 -5.45 4.68
CA GLU A 121 -16.73 -5.84 3.38
C GLU A 121 -17.28 -4.63 2.66
N ILE A 122 -16.79 -4.37 1.45
CA ILE A 122 -17.33 -3.33 0.58
C ILE A 122 -18.19 -4.02 -0.48
N PRO A 123 -19.51 -3.75 -0.53
CA PRO A 123 -20.37 -4.34 -1.52
C PRO A 123 -19.90 -4.04 -2.95
N LEU A 124 -20.01 -5.02 -3.85
CA LEU A 124 -19.52 -4.91 -5.24
C LEU A 124 -20.06 -3.67 -5.97
N HIS A 125 -21.33 -3.33 -5.77
CA HIS A 125 -21.94 -2.14 -6.39
C HIS A 125 -21.26 -0.84 -5.95
N MET A 126 -20.80 -0.75 -4.70
CA MET A 126 -20.04 0.41 -4.21
C MET A 126 -18.65 0.52 -4.86
N ILE A 127 -17.99 -0.62 -5.09
CA ILE A 127 -16.70 -0.67 -5.80
C ILE A 127 -16.87 -0.19 -7.25
N VAL A 128 -17.92 -0.69 -7.93
CA VAL A 128 -18.24 -0.29 -9.32
C VAL A 128 -18.59 1.19 -9.39
N LEU A 129 -19.47 1.67 -8.50
CA LEU A 129 -19.86 3.07 -8.45
C LEU A 129 -18.65 3.99 -8.18
N LYS A 130 -17.84 3.62 -7.20
CA LYS A 130 -16.58 4.34 -6.94
C LYS A 130 -15.69 4.40 -8.18
N ARG A 131 -15.49 3.27 -8.87
CA ARG A 131 -14.66 3.23 -10.08
C ARG A 131 -15.18 4.13 -11.19
N LEU A 132 -16.49 4.14 -11.40
CA LEU A 132 -17.12 5.03 -12.36
C LEU A 132 -16.88 6.51 -12.00
N MET A 133 -17.10 6.88 -10.74
CA MET A 133 -16.84 8.24 -10.24
C MET A 133 -15.35 8.62 -10.37
N ASP A 134 -14.43 7.70 -10.07
CA ASP A 134 -12.99 7.93 -10.22
C ASP A 134 -12.63 8.23 -11.69
N ILE A 135 -13.19 7.47 -12.64
CA ILE A 135 -12.92 7.66 -14.08
C ILE A 135 -13.51 9.00 -14.56
N LEU A 136 -14.76 9.29 -14.24
CA LEU A 136 -15.40 10.55 -14.64
C LEU A 136 -14.71 11.76 -14.03
N GLY A 137 -14.42 11.70 -12.72
CA GLY A 137 -13.68 12.74 -12.02
C GLY A 137 -12.27 12.94 -12.58
N GLY A 138 -11.59 11.83 -12.90
CA GLY A 138 -10.26 11.86 -13.52
C GLY A 138 -10.26 12.51 -14.90
N ILE A 139 -11.25 12.23 -15.76
CA ILE A 139 -11.39 12.87 -17.08
C ILE A 139 -11.60 14.38 -16.92
N VAL A 140 -12.53 14.80 -16.06
CA VAL A 140 -12.80 16.20 -15.80
C VAL A 140 -11.57 16.90 -15.20
N GLY A 141 -10.93 16.26 -14.21
CA GLY A 141 -9.71 16.77 -13.58
C GLY A 141 -8.57 16.94 -14.56
N LEU A 142 -8.35 15.98 -15.48
CA LEU A 142 -7.35 16.08 -16.55
C LEU A 142 -7.63 17.23 -17.52
N LEU A 143 -8.89 17.45 -17.91
CA LEU A 143 -9.27 18.58 -18.77
C LEU A 143 -8.97 19.92 -18.09
N ILE A 144 -9.35 20.06 -16.82
CA ILE A 144 -9.03 21.26 -16.03
C ILE A 144 -7.52 21.43 -15.91
N THR A 145 -6.79 20.38 -15.61
CA THR A 145 -5.33 20.40 -15.51
C THR A 145 -4.70 20.84 -16.83
N ALA A 146 -5.19 20.39 -17.98
CA ALA A 146 -4.69 20.81 -19.29
C ALA A 146 -4.87 22.30 -19.51
N VAL A 147 -6.06 22.85 -19.23
CA VAL A 147 -6.33 24.30 -19.34
C VAL A 147 -5.44 25.10 -18.42
N VAL A 148 -5.32 24.69 -17.15
CA VAL A 148 -4.46 25.36 -16.15
C VAL A 148 -3.00 25.28 -16.56
N THR A 149 -2.56 24.17 -17.16
CA THR A 149 -1.18 23.99 -17.66
C THR A 149 -0.84 25.00 -18.78
N ILE A 150 -1.79 25.28 -19.68
CA ILE A 150 -1.58 26.26 -20.75
C ILE A 150 -1.31 27.67 -20.17
N VAL A 151 -1.99 28.02 -19.07
CA VAL A 151 -1.85 29.32 -18.42
C VAL A 151 -0.63 29.37 -17.49
N LEU A 152 -0.54 28.43 -16.54
CA LEU A 152 0.52 28.44 -15.53
C LEU A 152 1.87 27.94 -16.05
N GLY A 153 1.88 27.10 -17.07
CA GLY A 153 3.12 26.52 -17.61
C GLY A 153 4.14 27.54 -18.04
N PRO A 154 3.79 28.51 -18.93
CA PRO A 154 4.69 29.61 -19.29
C PRO A 154 5.13 30.44 -18.08
N MET A 155 4.23 30.76 -17.16
CA MET A 155 4.53 31.57 -15.98
C MET A 155 5.55 30.89 -15.07
N ILE A 156 5.39 29.59 -14.80
CA ILE A 156 6.33 28.78 -13.99
C ILE A 156 7.71 28.72 -14.66
N LYS A 157 7.76 28.52 -15.98
CA LYS A 157 9.03 28.43 -16.73
C LYS A 157 9.75 29.76 -16.83
N LEU A 158 9.03 30.88 -16.93
CA LEU A 158 9.61 32.21 -16.98
C LEU A 158 10.23 32.63 -15.63
N GLU A 159 9.58 32.24 -14.53
CA GLU A 159 10.06 32.56 -13.18
C GLU A 159 11.24 31.67 -12.75
N SER A 160 11.22 30.39 -13.13
CA SER A 160 12.27 29.43 -12.82
C SER A 160 12.49 28.44 -13.97
N PRO A 161 13.69 28.45 -14.62
CA PRO A 161 14.01 27.49 -15.67
C PRO A 161 13.96 26.03 -15.15
N GLY A 162 13.49 25.08 -15.99
CA GLY A 162 13.46 23.65 -15.67
C GLY A 162 12.13 22.96 -15.92
N PRO A 163 11.91 21.73 -15.37
CA PRO A 163 10.71 20.95 -15.59
C PRO A 163 9.47 21.61 -14.99
N LEU A 164 8.33 21.49 -15.68
CA LEU A 164 7.06 22.06 -15.25
C LEU A 164 6.47 21.31 -14.05
N PHE A 165 6.64 20.00 -14.07
CA PHE A 165 6.11 19.13 -13.04
C PHE A 165 7.23 18.67 -12.08
N PHE A 166 6.88 18.60 -10.82
CA PHE A 166 7.66 17.97 -9.77
C PHE A 166 7.04 16.62 -9.43
N SER A 167 7.86 15.61 -9.20
CA SER A 167 7.39 14.30 -8.78
C SER A 167 8.02 13.87 -7.46
N GLN A 168 7.22 13.27 -6.59
CA GLN A 168 7.66 12.77 -5.29
C GLN A 168 7.16 11.34 -5.08
N LYS A 169 8.03 10.47 -4.55
CA LYS A 169 7.63 9.14 -4.11
C LYS A 169 6.83 9.25 -2.81
N ARG A 170 5.74 8.51 -2.73
CA ARG A 170 4.90 8.38 -1.54
C ARG A 170 4.62 6.92 -1.27
N VAL A 171 4.41 6.59 0.00
CA VAL A 171 3.98 5.26 0.42
C VAL A 171 2.45 5.27 0.45
N GLY A 172 1.85 4.36 -0.28
CA GLY A 172 0.41 4.12 -0.33
C GLY A 172 -0.02 2.94 0.51
N ARG A 173 -1.20 2.42 0.20
CA ARG A 173 -1.79 1.27 0.88
C ARG A 173 -0.85 0.06 0.80
N ASN A 174 -0.73 -0.66 1.91
CA ASN A 174 0.09 -1.87 2.06
C ASN A 174 1.58 -1.66 1.67
N GLY A 175 2.14 -0.48 1.96
CA GLY A 175 3.55 -0.19 1.70
C GLY A 175 3.90 0.09 0.24
N ARG A 176 2.95 0.04 -0.71
CA ARG A 176 3.22 0.27 -2.15
C ARG A 176 3.72 1.68 -2.40
N ILE A 177 4.87 1.79 -3.05
CA ILE A 177 5.46 3.08 -3.41
C ILE A 177 4.90 3.52 -4.75
N PHE A 178 4.35 4.74 -4.79
CA PHE A 178 3.90 5.39 -6.02
C PHE A 178 4.44 6.81 -6.14
N LYS A 179 4.37 7.38 -7.35
CA LYS A 179 4.78 8.76 -7.60
C LYS A 179 3.54 9.66 -7.68
N ILE A 180 3.57 10.75 -6.92
CA ILE A 180 2.62 11.86 -7.11
C ILE A 180 3.27 12.94 -7.95
N TYR A 181 2.46 13.62 -8.74
CA TYR A 181 2.89 14.75 -9.57
C TYR A 181 2.25 16.03 -9.09
N LYS A 182 3.01 17.13 -9.14
CA LYS A 182 2.54 18.48 -8.79
C LYS A 182 3.11 19.48 -9.78
N PHE A 183 2.47 20.63 -9.96
CA PHE A 183 3.14 21.75 -10.59
C PHE A 183 4.31 22.20 -9.71
N ARG A 184 5.42 22.53 -10.35
CA ARG A 184 6.60 23.04 -9.64
C ARG A 184 6.29 24.41 -9.05
N SER A 185 6.35 24.51 -7.75
CA SER A 185 6.09 25.73 -6.96
C SER A 185 7.33 26.29 -6.29
N MET A 186 8.49 25.63 -6.49
CA MET A 186 9.77 26.01 -5.91
C MET A 186 10.82 26.19 -6.99
N TYR A 187 11.89 26.90 -6.67
CA TYR A 187 13.07 27.01 -7.53
C TYR A 187 13.72 25.64 -7.77
N ALA A 188 14.49 25.52 -8.87
CA ALA A 188 15.10 24.25 -9.25
C ALA A 188 16.12 23.72 -8.22
N ASP A 189 16.77 24.61 -7.49
CA ASP A 189 17.76 24.37 -6.44
C ASP A 189 17.17 24.22 -5.03
N ALA A 190 15.84 24.08 -4.91
CA ALA A 190 15.14 24.05 -3.63
C ALA A 190 15.60 22.93 -2.68
N GLU A 191 15.99 21.75 -3.20
CA GLU A 191 16.50 20.65 -2.37
C GLU A 191 17.91 20.93 -1.83
N GLU A 192 18.74 21.62 -2.57
CA GLU A 192 20.08 22.02 -2.12
C GLU A 192 19.95 23.06 -1.00
N ARG A 193 19.12 24.08 -1.20
CA ARG A 193 18.84 25.11 -0.20
C ARG A 193 18.13 24.57 1.04
N LYS A 194 17.43 23.46 0.95
CA LYS A 194 16.78 22.83 2.11
C LYS A 194 17.78 22.51 3.21
N LYS A 195 18.99 22.04 2.83
CA LYS A 195 20.03 21.68 3.80
C LYS A 195 20.49 22.88 4.62
N GLU A 196 20.58 24.05 3.99
CA GLU A 196 21.00 25.30 4.63
C GLU A 196 19.90 25.87 5.55
N LEU A 197 18.65 25.55 5.27
CA LEU A 197 17.49 26.04 6.01
C LEU A 197 17.00 25.08 7.11
N MET A 198 17.67 23.95 7.30
CA MET A 198 17.24 22.95 8.31
C MET A 198 17.22 23.51 9.74
N GLU A 199 18.10 24.46 10.06
CA GLU A 199 18.13 25.14 11.37
C GLU A 199 16.90 26.03 11.62
N GLN A 200 16.20 26.44 10.56
CA GLN A 200 15.00 27.28 10.62
C GLN A 200 13.70 26.44 10.49
N ASN A 201 13.80 25.12 10.65
CA ASN A 201 12.63 24.25 10.59
C ASN A 201 11.68 24.51 11.78
N GLU A 202 10.41 24.78 11.48
CA GLU A 202 9.35 25.03 12.48
C GLU A 202 8.72 23.73 13.01
N MET A 203 9.15 22.56 12.48
CA MET A 203 8.62 21.26 12.88
C MET A 203 9.71 20.35 13.43
N ASP A 204 9.40 19.59 14.46
CA ASP A 204 10.26 18.53 14.94
C ASP A 204 10.18 17.29 14.01
N GLY A 205 11.34 16.62 13.81
CA GLY A 205 11.43 15.37 13.07
C GLY A 205 11.80 15.52 11.59
N LEU A 206 11.34 14.56 10.76
CA LEU A 206 11.75 14.43 9.36
C LEU A 206 11.05 15.40 8.39
N MET A 207 10.00 16.08 8.85
CA MET A 207 9.25 17.03 8.03
C MET A 207 9.85 18.42 8.12
N PHE A 208 10.04 19.06 6.94
CA PHE A 208 10.46 20.45 6.86
C PHE A 208 9.26 21.35 6.62
N LYS A 209 9.04 22.33 7.48
CA LYS A 209 8.02 23.37 7.35
C LYS A 209 8.60 24.70 7.78
N MET A 210 8.36 25.72 6.98
CA MET A 210 8.75 27.10 7.25
C MET A 210 7.65 28.03 6.71
N THR A 211 7.21 29.01 7.50
CA THR A 211 6.09 29.90 7.15
C THR A 211 6.43 30.76 5.93
N ASP A 212 7.62 31.34 5.86
CA ASP A 212 8.10 32.12 4.72
C ASP A 212 9.29 31.44 4.04
N ASP A 213 9.02 30.31 3.40
CA ASP A 213 10.04 29.50 2.73
C ASP A 213 10.57 30.25 1.46
N PRO A 214 11.86 30.70 1.46
CA PRO A 214 12.43 31.45 0.36
C PRO A 214 12.63 30.62 -0.91
N ARG A 215 12.46 29.30 -0.84
CA ARG A 215 12.55 28.40 -1.99
C ARG A 215 11.29 28.44 -2.86
N ILE A 216 10.19 29.02 -2.34
CA ILE A 216 8.91 29.09 -3.06
C ILE A 216 8.94 30.31 -3.99
N THR A 217 8.62 30.09 -5.28
CA THR A 217 8.52 31.17 -6.26
C THR A 217 7.29 32.04 -6.01
N LYS A 218 7.19 33.25 -6.60
CA LYS A 218 6.00 34.11 -6.45
C LYS A 218 4.75 33.43 -6.99
N ILE A 219 4.85 32.86 -8.20
CA ILE A 219 3.80 32.00 -8.78
C ILE A 219 3.54 30.78 -7.89
N GLY A 220 4.59 30.18 -7.34
CA GLY A 220 4.50 29.06 -6.40
C GLY A 220 3.68 29.39 -5.16
N LYS A 221 3.82 30.57 -4.57
CA LYS A 221 2.96 31.02 -3.44
C LYS A 221 1.48 31.07 -3.84
N PHE A 222 1.17 31.56 -5.02
CA PHE A 222 -0.21 31.61 -5.52
C PHE A 222 -0.80 30.20 -5.75
N ILE A 223 -0.10 29.33 -6.50
CA ILE A 223 -0.62 28.00 -6.84
C ILE A 223 -0.76 27.09 -5.61
N ARG A 224 0.14 27.23 -4.61
CA ARG A 224 0.02 26.52 -3.31
C ARG A 224 -1.15 27.04 -2.47
N LYS A 225 -1.36 28.35 -2.43
CA LYS A 225 -2.50 28.95 -1.70
C LYS A 225 -3.84 28.50 -2.28
N THR A 226 -3.92 28.28 -3.58
CA THR A 226 -5.12 27.84 -4.29
C THR A 226 -5.21 26.33 -4.50
N SER A 227 -4.21 25.56 -4.03
CA SER A 227 -4.05 24.11 -4.25
C SER A 227 -4.03 23.68 -5.73
N LEU A 228 -3.79 24.63 -6.64
CA LEU A 228 -3.64 24.34 -8.07
C LEU A 228 -2.42 23.48 -8.36
N ASP A 229 -1.40 23.51 -7.48
CA ASP A 229 -0.21 22.66 -7.59
C ASP A 229 -0.52 21.17 -7.59
N GLU A 230 -1.66 20.76 -7.03
CA GLU A 230 -2.05 19.34 -6.91
C GLU A 230 -2.91 18.83 -8.08
N LEU A 231 -3.35 19.69 -8.99
CA LEU A 231 -4.15 19.29 -10.16
C LEU A 231 -3.54 18.15 -11.01
N PRO A 232 -2.21 18.04 -11.18
CA PRO A 232 -1.62 16.93 -11.93
C PRO A 232 -1.75 15.54 -11.28
N GLN A 233 -2.45 15.42 -10.16
CA GLN A 233 -2.72 14.14 -9.48
C GLN A 233 -4.00 13.44 -9.97
N PHE A 234 -4.78 14.08 -10.83
CA PHE A 234 -5.96 13.51 -11.48
C PHE A 234 -5.63 12.53 -12.59
#